data_957239f233855cbce8e026d04077a133
#
_entry.id   957239f233855cbce8e026d04077a133
#
_cell.length_a   1.000
_cell.length_b   1.000
_cell.length_c   1.000
_cell.angle_alpha   90.00
_cell.angle_beta   90.00
_cell.angle_gamma   90.00
#
_symmetry.space_group_name_H-M   'P 1'
#
loop_
_entity.id
_entity.type
_entity.pdbx_description
1 polymer ?
#
loop_
_entity_poly.entity_id
_entity_poly.type
_entity_poly.pdbx_seq_one_letter_code
_entity_poly.pdbx_strand_id
1 'polypeptide(L)'
;MKTLLIVLDSFGIGALPDAEVYGDQGSNTIKSAVQYGGAELKNMRNMGLFNIDGVECGTPVSRPCAAYGRAAELSPGKDTTTGHWELMGAVLDKPFPTFPNGFPLKMITKLEELWGRKIIGNCAESGTEIIKRLGKQHQESGDVIVYTSADSVLQVAAHIDVISLEELYSMCQQAREMMSGEFEVGRVIARPFRG
;
A
#
# COMPACT_ATOMS: atom_id res chain seq x y z
N MET A 1 -1.95 -23.41 -20.83
CA MET A 1 -1.06 -22.23 -20.93
C MET A 1 -0.81 -21.72 -19.52
N LYS A 2 0.40 -21.36 -19.17
CA LYS A 2 0.71 -20.77 -17.84
C LYS A 2 1.07 -19.31 -18.05
N THR A 3 0.51 -18.41 -17.26
CA THR A 3 0.79 -16.97 -17.29
C THR A 3 1.47 -16.57 -15.99
N LEU A 4 2.50 -15.74 -16.08
CA LEU A 4 3.20 -15.13 -14.94
C LEU A 4 3.04 -13.61 -15.04
N LEU A 5 2.41 -13.00 -14.03
CA LEU A 5 2.34 -11.56 -13.87
C LEU A 5 3.39 -11.13 -12.85
N ILE A 6 4.27 -10.20 -13.25
CA ILE A 6 5.28 -9.60 -12.36
C ILE A 6 4.96 -8.12 -12.23
N VAL A 7 4.64 -7.67 -11.03
CA VAL A 7 4.44 -6.26 -10.70
C VAL A 7 5.72 -5.74 -10.03
N LEU A 8 6.31 -4.71 -10.63
CA LEU A 8 7.44 -4.01 -10.03
C LEU A 8 6.89 -2.91 -9.13
N ASP A 9 6.94 -3.13 -7.83
CA ASP A 9 6.46 -2.18 -6.85
C ASP A 9 7.18 -0.83 -6.96
N SER A 10 6.44 0.24 -6.84
CA SER A 10 6.93 1.63 -6.95
C SER A 10 7.62 1.99 -8.28
N PHE A 11 7.44 1.21 -9.33
CA PHE A 11 8.03 1.46 -10.65
C PHE A 11 7.03 2.12 -11.60
N GLY A 12 6.99 3.45 -11.59
CA GLY A 12 6.11 4.24 -12.46
C GLY A 12 6.84 4.82 -13.69
N ILE A 13 6.14 4.87 -14.82
CA ILE A 13 6.64 5.42 -16.09
C ILE A 13 6.05 6.80 -16.42
N GLY A 14 5.60 7.53 -15.41
CA GLY A 14 4.99 8.85 -15.50
C GLY A 14 3.64 8.91 -14.76
N ALA A 15 3.12 10.13 -14.63
CA ALA A 15 1.86 10.40 -13.97
C ALA A 15 0.66 10.03 -14.84
N LEU A 16 -0.44 9.59 -14.22
CA LEU A 16 -1.74 9.45 -14.86
C LEU A 16 -2.39 10.83 -15.09
N PRO A 17 -3.42 10.92 -15.96
CA PRO A 17 -4.11 12.20 -16.22
C PRO A 17 -4.76 12.84 -14.98
N ASP A 18 -5.16 12.04 -14.00
CA ASP A 18 -5.78 12.46 -12.74
C ASP A 18 -4.79 12.73 -11.60
N ALA A 19 -3.50 12.67 -11.86
CA ALA A 19 -2.44 12.87 -10.86
C ALA A 19 -2.54 14.21 -10.10
N GLU A 20 -3.14 15.23 -10.71
CA GLU A 20 -3.39 16.52 -10.05
C GLU A 20 -4.30 16.38 -8.82
N VAL A 21 -5.32 15.54 -8.90
CA VAL A 21 -6.26 15.28 -7.79
C VAL A 21 -5.55 14.72 -6.56
N TYR A 22 -4.44 14.00 -6.79
CA TYR A 22 -3.66 13.33 -5.75
C TYR A 22 -2.35 14.03 -5.38
N GLY A 23 -2.04 15.17 -6.01
CA GLY A 23 -0.77 15.88 -5.80
C GLY A 23 0.46 15.15 -6.35
N ASP A 24 0.28 14.24 -7.30
CA ASP A 24 1.32 13.37 -7.86
C ASP A 24 1.80 13.84 -9.26
N GLN A 25 1.51 15.07 -9.61
CA GLN A 25 1.93 15.66 -10.89
C GLN A 25 3.44 15.57 -11.07
N GLY A 26 3.88 15.15 -12.25
CA GLY A 26 5.29 15.03 -12.61
C GLY A 26 6.02 13.84 -11.98
N SER A 27 5.33 12.96 -11.26
CA SER A 27 5.92 11.73 -10.73
C SER A 27 6.39 10.83 -11.87
N ASN A 28 7.64 10.33 -11.79
CA ASN A 28 8.22 9.44 -12.79
C ASN A 28 9.43 8.70 -12.20
N THR A 29 9.17 7.53 -11.65
CA THR A 29 10.19 6.74 -10.96
C THR A 29 11.29 6.26 -11.89
N ILE A 30 10.94 5.80 -13.11
CA ILE A 30 11.96 5.34 -14.08
C ILE A 30 12.90 6.49 -14.50
N LYS A 31 12.37 7.69 -14.69
CA LYS A 31 13.18 8.86 -15.02
C LYS A 31 14.19 9.14 -13.90
N SER A 32 13.75 9.12 -12.67
CA SER A 32 14.62 9.33 -11.51
C SER A 32 15.65 8.20 -11.36
N ALA A 33 15.26 6.95 -11.51
CA ALA A 33 16.17 5.80 -11.43
C ALA A 33 17.25 5.81 -12.51
N VAL A 34 16.92 6.21 -13.73
CA VAL A 34 17.89 6.29 -14.85
C VAL A 34 18.80 7.51 -14.71
N GLN A 35 18.23 8.70 -14.43
CA GLN A 35 19.00 9.96 -14.42
C GLN A 35 19.89 10.10 -13.18
N TYR A 36 19.40 9.69 -12.01
CA TYR A 36 20.09 9.91 -10.73
C TYR A 36 20.62 8.63 -10.11
N GLY A 37 19.96 7.49 -10.37
CA GLY A 37 20.36 6.19 -9.85
C GLY A 37 21.30 5.41 -10.76
N GLY A 38 21.56 5.86 -11.98
CA GLY A 38 22.40 5.17 -12.95
C GLY A 38 21.86 3.78 -13.36
N ALA A 39 20.56 3.56 -13.28
CA ALA A 39 19.97 2.27 -13.57
C ALA A 39 20.11 1.89 -15.06
N GLU A 40 20.82 0.80 -15.33
CA GLU A 40 20.99 0.23 -16.67
C GLU A 40 19.97 -0.88 -16.92
N LEU A 41 18.79 -0.56 -17.39
CA LEU A 41 17.68 -1.50 -17.58
C LEU A 41 17.80 -2.26 -18.92
N LYS A 42 18.95 -2.90 -19.18
CA LYS A 42 19.29 -3.53 -20.48
C LYS A 42 18.22 -4.49 -21.00
N ASN A 43 17.76 -5.41 -20.14
CA ASN A 43 16.76 -6.39 -20.56
C ASN A 43 15.39 -5.74 -20.84
N MET A 44 14.94 -4.85 -19.97
CA MET A 44 13.69 -4.12 -20.18
C MET A 44 13.75 -3.19 -21.40
N ARG A 45 14.89 -2.57 -21.65
CA ARG A 45 15.15 -1.82 -22.89
C ARG A 45 14.96 -2.71 -24.12
N ASN A 46 15.55 -3.90 -24.13
CA ASN A 46 15.42 -4.84 -25.25
C ASN A 46 13.98 -5.33 -25.44
N MET A 47 13.20 -5.40 -24.35
CA MET A 47 11.77 -5.69 -24.39
C MET A 47 10.90 -4.53 -24.89
N GLY A 48 11.45 -3.30 -24.95
CA GLY A 48 10.75 -2.14 -25.48
C GLY A 48 10.36 -1.08 -24.46
N LEU A 49 10.90 -1.12 -23.23
CA LEU A 49 10.56 -0.15 -22.19
C LEU A 49 10.71 1.30 -22.64
N PHE A 50 11.82 1.65 -23.30
CA PHE A 50 12.05 3.01 -23.81
C PHE A 50 11.41 3.30 -25.17
N ASN A 51 10.66 2.35 -25.72
CA ASN A 51 9.80 2.55 -26.89
C ASN A 51 8.37 2.93 -26.49
N ILE A 52 8.01 2.81 -25.19
CA ILE A 52 6.70 3.21 -24.70
C ILE A 52 6.56 4.73 -24.88
N ASP A 53 5.45 5.17 -25.45
CA ASP A 53 5.17 6.58 -25.67
C ASP A 53 5.22 7.39 -24.35
N GLY A 54 5.91 8.54 -24.38
CA GLY A 54 6.15 9.40 -23.21
C GLY A 54 7.26 8.93 -22.28
N VAL A 55 7.99 7.83 -22.57
CA VAL A 55 9.18 7.42 -21.80
C VAL A 55 10.44 7.95 -22.48
N GLU A 56 10.91 9.12 -22.04
CA GLU A 56 12.01 9.87 -22.68
C GLU A 56 13.36 9.74 -21.95
N CYS A 57 13.46 8.93 -20.93
CA CYS A 57 14.65 8.83 -20.07
C CYS A 57 15.68 7.79 -20.53
N GLY A 58 15.52 7.19 -21.69
CA GLY A 58 16.42 6.18 -22.24
C GLY A 58 16.37 6.08 -23.76
N THR A 59 17.23 5.24 -24.34
CA THR A 59 17.31 5.06 -25.78
C THR A 59 16.44 3.89 -26.25
N PRO A 60 15.43 4.11 -27.10
CA PRO A 60 14.62 3.05 -27.66
C PRO A 60 15.44 2.07 -28.52
N VAL A 61 14.89 0.90 -28.77
CA VAL A 61 15.48 -0.10 -29.66
C VAL A 61 14.66 -0.22 -30.94
N SER A 62 15.33 -0.48 -32.06
CA SER A 62 14.67 -0.58 -33.38
C SER A 62 13.81 -1.85 -33.54
N ARG A 63 14.13 -2.91 -32.77
CA ARG A 63 13.44 -4.21 -32.83
C ARG A 63 13.27 -4.77 -31.42
N PRO A 64 12.23 -4.34 -30.69
CA PRO A 64 11.91 -4.92 -29.38
C PRO A 64 11.62 -6.42 -29.48
N CYS A 65 12.04 -7.17 -28.47
CA CYS A 65 11.78 -8.62 -28.41
C CYS A 65 10.46 -8.98 -27.70
N ALA A 66 9.67 -7.99 -27.29
CA ALA A 66 8.38 -8.17 -26.62
C ALA A 66 7.35 -7.12 -27.09
N ALA A 67 6.08 -7.33 -26.78
CA ALA A 67 5.07 -6.29 -26.87
C ALA A 67 5.17 -5.35 -25.66
N TYR A 68 4.93 -4.07 -25.88
CA TYR A 68 4.98 -3.03 -24.85
C TYR A 68 3.84 -2.03 -25.04
N GLY A 69 3.50 -1.32 -23.98
CA GLY A 69 2.45 -0.31 -24.02
C GLY A 69 2.20 0.33 -22.67
N ARG A 70 1.26 1.27 -22.64
CA ARG A 70 0.75 1.90 -21.43
C ARG A 70 -0.67 1.40 -21.17
N ALA A 71 -1.02 1.29 -19.92
CA ALA A 71 -2.39 1.10 -19.47
C ALA A 71 -2.78 2.28 -18.57
N ALA A 72 -4.02 2.74 -18.66
CA ALA A 72 -4.61 3.67 -17.72
C ALA A 72 -5.51 2.91 -16.77
N GLU A 73 -5.42 3.21 -15.48
CA GLU A 73 -6.34 2.70 -14.47
C GLU A 73 -7.75 3.25 -14.70
N LEU A 74 -8.76 2.43 -14.54
CA LEU A 74 -10.18 2.81 -14.63
C LEU A 74 -10.76 3.10 -13.26
N SER A 75 -10.28 2.39 -12.23
CA SER A 75 -10.72 2.57 -10.86
C SER A 75 -10.27 3.92 -10.31
N PRO A 76 -11.12 4.68 -9.62
CA PRO A 76 -10.70 5.88 -8.93
C PRO A 76 -9.90 5.51 -7.68
N GLY A 77 -8.82 6.25 -7.41
CA GLY A 77 -7.96 6.03 -6.26
C GLY A 77 -6.50 5.81 -6.66
N LYS A 78 -5.62 5.93 -5.69
CA LYS A 78 -4.18 5.75 -5.93
C LYS A 78 -3.54 4.72 -5.01
N ASP A 79 -4.33 4.00 -4.24
CA ASP A 79 -3.79 3.03 -3.32
C ASP A 79 -3.42 1.71 -4.02
N THR A 80 -2.42 1.03 -3.48
CA THR A 80 -1.91 -0.24 -4.00
C THR A 80 -3.00 -1.31 -4.16
N THR A 81 -3.99 -1.32 -3.27
CA THR A 81 -5.07 -2.33 -3.30
C THR A 81 -5.95 -2.15 -4.52
N THR A 82 -6.34 -0.92 -4.83
CA THR A 82 -7.14 -0.57 -6.00
C THR A 82 -6.46 -1.04 -7.28
N GLY A 83 -5.18 -0.67 -7.49
CA GLY A 83 -4.43 -1.06 -8.68
C GLY A 83 -4.26 -2.58 -8.82
N HIS A 84 -3.99 -3.30 -7.73
CA HIS A 84 -3.86 -4.75 -7.78
C HIS A 84 -5.18 -5.46 -8.08
N TRP A 85 -6.29 -4.96 -7.55
CA TRP A 85 -7.61 -5.52 -7.84
C TRP A 85 -7.97 -5.32 -9.32
N GLU A 86 -7.69 -4.15 -9.87
CA GLU A 86 -7.94 -3.88 -11.28
C GLU A 86 -7.08 -4.75 -12.20
N LEU A 87 -5.80 -4.96 -11.88
CA LEU A 87 -4.93 -5.91 -12.59
C LEU A 87 -5.50 -7.34 -12.61
N MET A 88 -6.29 -7.71 -11.59
CA MET A 88 -6.98 -9.00 -11.50
C MET A 88 -8.40 -8.97 -12.06
N GLY A 89 -8.83 -7.85 -12.67
CA GLY A 89 -10.11 -7.69 -13.34
C GLY A 89 -11.25 -7.13 -12.47
N ALA A 90 -10.95 -6.68 -11.25
CA ALA A 90 -11.93 -6.04 -10.35
C ALA A 90 -11.79 -4.52 -10.41
N VAL A 91 -12.61 -3.88 -11.23
CA VAL A 91 -12.69 -2.41 -11.32
C VAL A 91 -13.61 -1.89 -10.23
N LEU A 92 -13.17 -0.86 -9.52
CA LEU A 92 -13.91 -0.22 -8.43
C LEU A 92 -14.66 1.01 -8.94
N ASP A 93 -15.89 1.21 -8.47
CA ASP A 93 -16.68 2.41 -8.78
C ASP A 93 -16.34 3.60 -7.88
N LYS A 94 -15.73 3.33 -6.71
CA LYS A 94 -15.40 4.35 -5.69
C LYS A 94 -14.04 4.03 -5.07
N PRO A 95 -13.23 5.08 -4.76
CA PRO A 95 -11.98 4.87 -4.06
C PRO A 95 -12.24 4.38 -2.64
N PHE A 96 -11.34 3.60 -2.09
CA PHE A 96 -11.35 3.29 -0.66
C PHE A 96 -11.12 4.56 0.17
N PRO A 97 -11.79 4.72 1.32
CA PRO A 97 -11.57 5.85 2.21
C PRO A 97 -10.16 5.79 2.81
N THR A 98 -9.51 6.93 2.98
CA THR A 98 -8.23 7.09 3.66
C THR A 98 -8.42 7.84 4.99
N PHE A 99 -7.49 7.65 5.93
CA PHE A 99 -7.61 8.16 7.29
C PHE A 99 -6.35 8.95 7.71
N PRO A 100 -6.07 10.11 7.08
CA PRO A 100 -4.83 10.86 7.32
C PRO A 100 -4.68 11.35 8.77
N ASN A 101 -5.77 11.48 9.50
CA ASN A 101 -5.79 11.90 10.91
C ASN A 101 -6.07 10.73 11.89
N GLY A 102 -5.90 9.48 11.43
CA GLY A 102 -6.32 8.30 12.16
C GLY A 102 -7.80 7.96 11.99
N PHE A 103 -8.20 6.82 12.50
CA PHE A 103 -9.57 6.31 12.39
C PHE A 103 -10.53 7.05 13.31
N PRO A 104 -11.82 7.17 12.94
CA PRO A 104 -12.85 7.76 13.80
C PRO A 104 -12.93 7.08 15.17
N LEU A 105 -13.16 7.84 16.24
CA LEU A 105 -13.27 7.31 17.60
C LEU A 105 -14.31 6.18 17.72
N LYS A 106 -15.44 6.30 17.04
CA LYS A 106 -16.48 5.26 17.00
C LYS A 106 -15.93 3.91 16.52
N MET A 107 -15.02 3.93 15.55
CA MET A 107 -14.36 2.73 15.04
C MET A 107 -13.35 2.16 16.04
N ILE A 108 -12.53 3.03 16.65
CA ILE A 108 -11.56 2.63 17.69
C ILE A 108 -12.27 2.00 18.87
N THR A 109 -13.34 2.63 19.39
CA THR A 109 -14.12 2.09 20.52
C THR A 109 -14.67 0.70 20.22
N LYS A 110 -15.22 0.49 19.01
CA LYS A 110 -15.69 -0.84 18.60
C LYS A 110 -14.58 -1.88 18.53
N LEU A 111 -13.40 -1.52 18.06
CA LEU A 111 -12.24 -2.42 18.05
C LEU A 111 -11.77 -2.74 19.47
N GLU A 112 -11.72 -1.75 20.37
CA GLU A 112 -11.40 -1.98 21.79
C GLU A 112 -12.38 -2.93 22.47
N GLU A 113 -13.68 -2.75 22.23
CA GLU A 113 -14.72 -3.65 22.73
C GLU A 113 -14.57 -5.07 22.17
N LEU A 114 -14.29 -5.18 20.87
CA LEU A 114 -14.15 -6.46 20.16
C LEU A 114 -12.92 -7.25 20.65
N TRP A 115 -11.81 -6.57 20.90
CA TRP A 115 -10.55 -7.19 21.29
C TRP A 115 -10.35 -7.27 22.83
N GLY A 116 -11.17 -6.57 23.60
CA GLY A 116 -11.00 -6.47 25.06
C GLY A 116 -9.69 -5.80 25.49
N ARG A 117 -9.09 -4.98 24.60
CA ARG A 117 -7.81 -4.29 24.81
C ARG A 117 -7.92 -2.84 24.41
N LYS A 118 -7.17 -1.97 25.08
CA LYS A 118 -7.04 -0.57 24.68
C LYS A 118 -6.18 -0.43 23.43
N ILE A 119 -6.44 0.63 22.66
CA ILE A 119 -5.71 0.96 21.46
C ILE A 119 -4.83 2.19 21.72
N ILE A 120 -3.58 2.09 21.30
CA ILE A 120 -2.63 3.20 21.26
C ILE A 120 -2.19 3.45 19.82
N GLY A 121 -1.79 4.69 19.53
CA GLY A 121 -1.38 5.12 18.19
C GLY A 121 -2.49 5.87 17.48
N ASN A 122 -3.33 5.19 16.73
CA ASN A 122 -4.41 5.75 15.92
C ASN A 122 -4.01 7.00 15.11
N CYS A 123 -2.96 6.88 14.33
CA CYS A 123 -2.44 7.97 13.48
C CYS A 123 -1.93 7.42 12.15
N ALA A 124 -1.71 8.31 11.19
CA ALA A 124 -1.02 7.98 9.94
C ALA A 124 0.51 8.12 10.17
N GLU A 125 1.22 6.99 10.18
CA GLU A 125 2.66 6.96 10.47
C GLU A 125 3.34 5.76 9.80
N SER A 126 4.66 5.82 9.64
CA SER A 126 5.46 4.67 9.21
C SER A 126 5.45 3.58 10.29
N GLY A 127 5.32 2.31 9.87
CA GLY A 127 5.32 1.18 10.80
C GLY A 127 6.58 1.07 11.66
N THR A 128 7.74 1.40 11.10
CA THR A 128 9.01 1.39 11.86
C THR A 128 9.04 2.50 12.91
N GLU A 129 8.57 3.69 12.60
CA GLU A 129 8.60 4.82 13.53
C GLU A 129 7.57 4.66 14.65
N ILE A 130 6.34 4.21 14.34
CA ILE A 130 5.33 4.01 15.38
C ILE A 130 5.71 2.89 16.33
N ILE A 131 6.29 1.79 15.83
CA ILE A 131 6.77 0.68 16.69
C ILE A 131 7.92 1.17 17.56
N LYS A 132 8.86 1.92 17.04
CA LYS A 132 9.94 2.54 17.81
C LYS A 132 9.44 3.47 18.91
N ARG A 133 8.38 4.23 18.63
CA ARG A 133 7.77 5.19 19.55
C ARG A 133 6.90 4.53 20.63
N LEU A 134 6.07 3.56 20.25
CA LEU A 134 5.04 2.96 21.11
C LEU A 134 5.34 1.53 21.55
N GLY A 135 6.36 0.87 20.99
CA GLY A 135 6.64 -0.54 21.26
C GLY A 135 6.89 -0.84 22.74
N LYS A 136 7.62 0.04 23.44
CA LYS A 136 7.84 -0.09 24.89
C LYS A 136 6.55 0.05 25.69
N GLN A 137 5.74 1.08 25.40
CA GLN A 137 4.43 1.27 26.05
C GLN A 137 3.53 0.05 25.82
N HIS A 138 3.47 -0.45 24.58
CA HIS A 138 2.72 -1.67 24.26
C HIS A 138 3.15 -2.87 25.10
N GLN A 139 4.47 -3.08 25.28
CA GLN A 139 4.99 -4.20 26.09
C GLN A 139 4.66 -4.06 27.57
N GLU A 140 4.61 -2.84 28.09
CA GLU A 140 4.32 -2.56 29.49
C GLU A 140 2.81 -2.60 29.80
N SER A 141 1.96 -2.10 28.90
CA SER A 141 0.50 -2.00 29.14
C SER A 141 -0.30 -3.17 28.58
N GLY A 142 0.19 -3.84 27.52
CA GLY A 142 -0.57 -4.80 26.74
C GLY A 142 -1.57 -4.18 25.75
N ASP A 143 -1.57 -2.83 25.61
CA ASP A 143 -2.44 -2.11 24.68
C ASP A 143 -1.98 -2.35 23.24
N VAL A 144 -2.91 -2.38 22.29
CA VAL A 144 -2.63 -2.71 20.89
C VAL A 144 -2.22 -1.46 20.11
N ILE A 145 -1.14 -1.54 19.33
CA ILE A 145 -0.76 -0.45 18.43
C ILE A 145 -1.59 -0.55 17.17
N VAL A 146 -2.43 0.47 16.92
CA VAL A 146 -3.21 0.62 15.67
C VAL A 146 -2.76 1.87 14.96
N TYR A 147 -2.56 1.76 13.64
CA TYR A 147 -2.17 2.89 12.80
C TYR A 147 -2.58 2.69 11.34
N THR A 148 -2.43 3.71 10.55
CA THR A 148 -2.67 3.70 9.11
C THR A 148 -1.48 4.30 8.36
N SER A 149 -1.58 4.39 7.05
CA SER A 149 -0.63 5.07 6.17
C SER A 149 -1.39 5.96 5.17
N ALA A 150 -0.73 6.38 4.10
CA ALA A 150 -1.39 7.08 3.01
C ALA A 150 -2.42 6.22 2.26
N ASP A 151 -2.28 4.89 2.34
CA ASP A 151 -3.23 3.94 1.75
C ASP A 151 -4.44 3.72 2.65
N SER A 152 -5.50 3.10 2.09
CA SER A 152 -6.66 2.63 2.83
C SER A 152 -6.34 1.33 3.57
N VAL A 153 -5.72 1.44 4.72
CA VAL A 153 -5.23 0.29 5.47
C VAL A 153 -5.36 0.46 6.98
N LEU A 154 -5.88 -0.56 7.67
CA LEU A 154 -5.72 -0.74 9.11
C LEU A 154 -4.50 -1.61 9.36
N GLN A 155 -3.56 -1.12 10.14
CA GLN A 155 -2.39 -1.88 10.57
C GLN A 155 -2.44 -2.11 12.08
N VAL A 156 -2.28 -3.36 12.48
CA VAL A 156 -2.33 -3.80 13.88
C VAL A 156 -0.95 -4.34 14.23
N ALA A 157 -0.20 -3.62 15.08
CA ALA A 157 1.13 -4.05 15.48
C ALA A 157 1.14 -4.53 16.94
N ALA A 158 1.85 -5.63 17.16
CA ALA A 158 2.02 -6.20 18.48
C ALA A 158 3.36 -6.94 18.61
N HIS A 159 3.97 -6.84 19.79
CA HIS A 159 5.11 -7.66 20.18
C HIS A 159 4.65 -9.09 20.42
N ILE A 160 5.33 -10.06 19.84
CA ILE A 160 4.87 -11.47 19.84
C ILE A 160 4.88 -12.13 21.22
N ASP A 161 5.61 -11.57 22.19
CA ASP A 161 5.60 -12.06 23.57
C ASP A 161 4.48 -11.41 24.42
N VAL A 162 3.75 -10.41 23.88
CA VAL A 162 2.62 -9.73 24.52
C VAL A 162 1.29 -10.20 23.94
N ILE A 163 1.22 -10.28 22.62
CA ILE A 163 0.08 -10.78 21.86
C ILE A 163 0.62 -11.85 20.91
N SER A 164 0.15 -13.09 21.06
CA SER A 164 0.60 -14.19 20.20
C SER A 164 0.24 -13.96 18.74
N LEU A 165 0.95 -14.61 17.83
CA LEU A 165 0.63 -14.52 16.39
C LEU A 165 -0.80 -14.97 16.10
N GLU A 166 -1.26 -16.02 16.75
CA GLU A 166 -2.62 -16.53 16.61
C GLU A 166 -3.66 -15.51 17.05
N GLU A 167 -3.46 -14.88 18.23
CA GLU A 167 -4.33 -13.82 18.74
C GLU A 167 -4.32 -12.61 17.79
N LEU A 168 -3.14 -12.16 17.35
CA LEU A 168 -3.00 -11.03 16.42
C LEU A 168 -3.73 -11.26 15.10
N TYR A 169 -3.61 -12.46 14.54
CA TYR A 169 -4.32 -12.80 13.30
C TYR A 169 -5.83 -12.89 13.51
N SER A 170 -6.28 -13.42 14.64
CA SER A 170 -7.69 -13.43 15.03
C SER A 170 -8.25 -12.01 15.16
N MET A 171 -7.51 -11.11 15.80
CA MET A 171 -7.87 -9.69 15.90
C MET A 171 -7.99 -9.03 14.52
N CYS A 172 -7.06 -9.29 13.61
CA CYS A 172 -7.11 -8.76 12.25
C CYS A 172 -8.30 -9.31 11.46
N GLN A 173 -8.65 -10.59 11.63
CA GLN A 173 -9.83 -11.17 10.99
C GLN A 173 -11.12 -10.54 11.51
N GLN A 174 -11.28 -10.41 12.82
CA GLN A 174 -12.42 -9.73 13.45
C GLN A 174 -12.54 -8.28 12.97
N ALA A 175 -11.40 -7.56 12.89
CA ALA A 175 -11.38 -6.21 12.34
C ALA A 175 -11.83 -6.20 10.88
N ARG A 176 -11.37 -7.16 10.05
CA ARG A 176 -11.80 -7.25 8.64
C ARG A 176 -13.31 -7.43 8.50
N GLU A 177 -13.91 -8.27 9.33
CA GLU A 177 -15.36 -8.50 9.34
C GLU A 177 -16.14 -7.25 9.74
N MET A 178 -15.65 -6.49 10.72
CA MET A 178 -16.23 -5.22 11.17
C MET A 178 -16.07 -4.10 10.13
N MET A 179 -14.96 -4.11 9.38
CA MET A 179 -14.60 -3.06 8.43
C MET A 179 -15.18 -3.29 7.04
N SER A 180 -16.51 -3.44 6.99
CA SER A 180 -17.33 -3.46 5.79
C SER A 180 -18.36 -2.33 5.86
N GLY A 181 -18.73 -1.75 4.74
CA GLY A 181 -19.72 -0.68 4.68
C GLY A 181 -19.21 0.67 5.22
N GLU A 182 -19.76 1.16 6.33
CA GLU A 182 -19.43 2.50 6.90
C GLU A 182 -17.95 2.68 7.25
N PHE A 183 -17.27 1.60 7.62
CA PHE A 183 -15.85 1.62 8.05
C PHE A 183 -14.94 0.87 7.08
N GLU A 184 -15.32 0.79 5.83
CA GLU A 184 -14.57 0.06 4.83
C GLU A 184 -13.11 0.52 4.76
N VAL A 185 -12.20 -0.45 4.74
CA VAL A 185 -10.79 -0.23 4.42
C VAL A 185 -10.35 -1.23 3.35
N GLY A 186 -9.41 -0.84 2.53
CA GLY A 186 -8.88 -1.71 1.49
C GLY A 186 -8.22 -2.96 2.05
N ARG A 187 -7.48 -2.82 3.16
CA ARG A 187 -6.71 -3.91 3.79
C ARG A 187 -6.71 -3.83 5.31
N VAL A 188 -6.56 -5.00 5.95
CA VAL A 188 -6.18 -5.14 7.35
C VAL A 188 -4.87 -5.94 7.40
N ILE A 189 -3.85 -5.44 8.09
CA ILE A 189 -2.52 -6.03 8.10
C ILE A 189 -2.05 -6.26 9.53
N ALA A 190 -1.66 -7.51 9.82
CA ALA A 190 -0.94 -7.85 11.03
C ALA A 190 0.54 -7.43 10.92
N ARG A 191 1.07 -6.77 11.95
CA ARG A 191 2.47 -6.32 12.06
C ARG A 191 3.10 -6.88 13.33
N PRO A 192 3.40 -8.20 13.37
CA PRO A 192 4.12 -8.76 14.51
C PRO A 192 5.55 -8.22 14.53
N PHE A 193 6.07 -7.91 15.73
CA PHE A 193 7.46 -7.47 15.89
C PHE A 193 8.13 -8.12 17.10
N ARG A 194 9.47 -8.07 17.09
CA ARG A 194 10.38 -8.41 18.19
C ARG A 194 11.42 -7.30 18.31
N GLY A 195 11.98 -7.11 19.47
CA GLY A 195 13.09 -6.15 19.62
C GLY A 195 13.30 -5.73 21.00
#